data_921bbc610e2f87c3cbe98c29dfaedc22
#
_entry.id   921bbc610e2f87c3cbe98c29dfaedc22
#
_cell.length_a   1.000
_cell.length_b   1.000
_cell.length_c   1.000
_cell.angle_alpha   90.00
_cell.angle_beta   90.00
_cell.angle_gamma   90.00
#
_symmetry.space_group_name_H-M   'P 1'
#
loop_
_entity.id
_entity.type
_entity.pdbx_description
1 polymer ?
#
loop_
_entity_poly.entity_id
_entity_poly.type
_entity_poly.pdbx_seq_one_letter_code
_entity_poly.pdbx_strand_id
1 'polypeptide(L)'
;LEQIRCRQAHGAIRDEMEAHIRQQIEDNIASGMSMEQAEKAAVLDMGSPVETGIALDRIHRPQIAWKMILFITAITIAASVMHILLGTQEYVCGAAVGLVLMIFMYRLDYTRIAEFAKPVAVLLLITVSACLHMGETMYGVTQSVQVGEIEISFFPLMLFYVPLYAAIIYSYYGSGYQGLAKAVIWMILPIIAALRMPSLALAAILLAAQAVVLTIAVGKGWYHIAKEKTLAGLWGTVLGLPILGFVQKYVMGGAANYQVMRIRMILTGQKEWDYTAKTAVDGIRSSVWIGDSGQNISANLPGGDSQFVLTYLISNYGFVAGILICAALAFLIIRFFMIAVHQRNQLGMAMGVGCTMVIMLNGVINIAQNMGMIPSVQSFLPFFSAGNTSLVVSYMLAGIVLSIYRYKNIYASHVQLKGLTVAQYK
;
A
#
# COMPACT_ATOMS: atom_id res chain seq x y z
N LEU A 1 -33.99 10.41 3.85
CA LEU A 1 -32.96 9.39 4.08
C LEU A 1 -33.44 7.98 3.72
N GLU A 2 -34.72 7.66 3.82
CA GLU A 2 -35.27 6.33 3.49
C GLU A 2 -35.03 5.92 2.04
N GLN A 3 -34.95 6.86 1.11
CA GLN A 3 -34.66 6.61 -0.30
C GLN A 3 -33.17 6.31 -0.57
N ILE A 4 -32.28 6.55 0.41
CA ILE A 4 -30.85 6.39 0.26
C ILE A 4 -30.43 5.00 0.72
N ARG A 5 -29.99 4.14 -0.21
CA ARG A 5 -29.62 2.74 0.07
C ARG A 5 -28.35 2.60 0.88
N CYS A 6 -27.41 3.56 0.77
CA CYS A 6 -26.15 3.53 1.48
C CYS A 6 -26.29 4.13 2.87
N ARG A 7 -26.47 3.27 3.89
CA ARG A 7 -26.63 3.71 5.30
C ARG A 7 -25.41 4.50 5.82
N GLN A 8 -24.23 4.25 5.29
CA GLN A 8 -22.98 4.94 5.67
C GLN A 8 -23.01 6.41 5.25
N ALA A 9 -23.74 6.75 4.17
CA ALA A 9 -23.89 8.12 3.69
C ALA A 9 -24.93 8.92 4.50
N HIS A 10 -25.81 8.26 5.29
CA HIS A 10 -26.92 8.94 5.97
C HIS A 10 -26.45 10.05 6.90
N GLY A 11 -25.35 9.85 7.66
CA GLY A 11 -24.82 10.86 8.57
C GLY A 11 -24.33 12.10 7.81
N ALA A 12 -23.46 11.89 6.84
CA ALA A 12 -22.88 12.97 6.05
C ALA A 12 -23.96 13.77 5.26
N ILE A 13 -24.92 13.05 4.67
CA ILE A 13 -26.04 13.67 3.94
C ILE A 13 -26.94 14.47 4.88
N ARG A 14 -27.22 13.95 6.09
CA ARG A 14 -27.99 14.67 7.09
C ARG A 14 -27.31 15.98 7.47
N ASP A 15 -26.02 15.91 7.82
CA ASP A 15 -25.25 17.08 8.23
C ASP A 15 -25.17 18.12 7.12
N GLU A 16 -25.02 17.69 5.86
CA GLU A 16 -24.99 18.56 4.69
C GLU A 16 -26.35 19.23 4.46
N MET A 17 -27.45 18.48 4.54
CA MET A 17 -28.80 19.00 4.38
C MET A 17 -29.18 19.96 5.52
N GLU A 18 -28.84 19.61 6.76
CA GLU A 18 -29.06 20.50 7.91
C GLU A 18 -28.28 21.80 7.80
N ALA A 19 -27.03 21.75 7.32
CA ALA A 19 -26.22 22.94 7.06
C ALA A 19 -26.84 23.83 5.96
N HIS A 20 -27.30 23.22 4.87
CA HIS A 20 -27.99 23.92 3.78
C HIS A 20 -29.29 24.60 4.24
N ILE A 21 -30.13 23.89 4.97
CA ILE A 21 -31.38 24.45 5.51
C ILE A 21 -31.06 25.61 6.44
N ARG A 22 -30.08 25.47 7.32
CA ARG A 22 -29.68 26.53 8.26
C ARG A 22 -29.17 27.78 7.54
N GLN A 23 -28.32 27.59 6.53
CA GLN A 23 -27.84 28.70 5.70
C GLN A 23 -29.00 29.42 4.98
N GLN A 24 -29.93 28.68 4.41
CA GLN A 24 -31.10 29.24 3.72
C GLN A 24 -32.01 30.02 4.70
N ILE A 25 -32.18 29.53 5.95
CA ILE A 25 -32.91 30.25 7.00
C ILE A 25 -32.23 31.59 7.31
N GLU A 26 -30.89 31.58 7.48
CA GLU A 26 -30.11 32.80 7.75
C GLU A 26 -30.25 33.80 6.61
N ASP A 27 -30.15 33.36 5.36
CA ASP A 27 -30.32 34.21 4.16
C ASP A 27 -31.74 34.81 4.07
N ASN A 28 -32.78 34.02 4.37
CA ASN A 28 -34.17 34.44 4.38
C ASN A 28 -34.44 35.48 5.49
N ILE A 29 -33.88 35.31 6.69
CA ILE A 29 -33.97 36.28 7.78
C ILE A 29 -33.27 37.57 7.40
N ALA A 30 -32.07 37.51 6.77
CA ALA A 30 -31.36 38.67 6.29
C ALA A 30 -32.14 39.45 5.22
N SER A 31 -33.03 38.75 4.49
CA SER A 31 -33.96 39.35 3.50
C SER A 31 -35.19 39.98 4.15
N GLY A 32 -35.33 39.96 5.48
CA GLY A 32 -36.44 40.58 6.24
C GLY A 32 -37.62 39.65 6.53
N MET A 33 -37.50 38.34 6.34
CA MET A 33 -38.56 37.39 6.73
C MET A 33 -38.54 37.15 8.23
N SER A 34 -39.72 36.86 8.80
CA SER A 34 -39.80 36.36 10.17
C SER A 34 -39.21 34.95 10.27
N MET A 35 -38.75 34.57 11.48
CA MET A 35 -38.14 33.23 11.73
C MET A 35 -39.01 32.08 11.22
N GLU A 36 -40.32 32.13 11.56
CA GLU A 36 -41.27 31.10 11.14
C GLU A 36 -41.48 31.04 9.64
N GLN A 37 -41.50 32.19 8.97
CA GLN A 37 -41.59 32.28 7.49
C GLN A 37 -40.31 31.80 6.83
N ALA A 38 -39.15 32.16 7.38
CA ALA A 38 -37.84 31.75 6.88
C ALA A 38 -37.63 30.22 6.96
N GLU A 39 -38.04 29.58 8.06
CA GLU A 39 -38.00 28.12 8.20
C GLU A 39 -38.89 27.43 7.18
N LYS A 40 -40.15 27.86 7.03
CA LYS A 40 -41.11 27.28 6.08
C LYS A 40 -40.62 27.44 4.64
N ALA A 41 -40.08 28.61 4.27
CA ALA A 41 -39.54 28.88 2.97
C ALA A 41 -38.31 28.00 2.67
N ALA A 42 -37.36 27.91 3.60
CA ALA A 42 -36.16 27.09 3.46
C ALA A 42 -36.49 25.61 3.23
N VAL A 43 -37.48 25.07 3.93
CA VAL A 43 -37.92 23.66 3.72
C VAL A 43 -38.63 23.48 2.38
N LEU A 44 -39.45 24.46 1.94
CA LEU A 44 -40.11 24.41 0.64
C LEU A 44 -39.14 24.51 -0.53
N ASP A 45 -38.10 25.33 -0.42
CA ASP A 45 -37.06 25.51 -1.41
C ASP A 45 -36.21 24.23 -1.63
N MET A 46 -36.15 23.32 -0.64
CA MET A 46 -35.51 22.01 -0.79
C MET A 46 -36.24 21.06 -1.73
N GLY A 47 -37.45 21.38 -2.14
CA GLY A 47 -38.25 20.59 -3.09
C GLY A 47 -38.85 19.30 -2.50
N SER A 48 -39.22 18.37 -3.38
CA SER A 48 -39.81 17.09 -3.00
C SER A 48 -38.78 16.21 -2.25
N PRO A 49 -39.08 15.78 -0.99
CA PRO A 49 -38.17 14.92 -0.23
C PRO A 49 -37.82 13.59 -0.91
N VAL A 50 -38.76 13.07 -1.74
CA VAL A 50 -38.59 11.81 -2.46
C VAL A 50 -37.64 12.01 -3.64
N GLU A 51 -37.84 13.06 -4.45
CA GLU A 51 -36.99 13.35 -5.62
C GLU A 51 -35.57 13.71 -5.21
N THR A 52 -35.44 14.57 -4.19
CA THR A 52 -34.13 14.92 -3.61
C THR A 52 -33.44 13.68 -3.02
N GLY A 53 -34.17 12.79 -2.35
CA GLY A 53 -33.64 11.53 -1.82
C GLY A 53 -33.14 10.60 -2.93
N ILE A 54 -33.86 10.47 -4.05
CA ILE A 54 -33.45 9.65 -5.21
C ILE A 54 -32.22 10.25 -5.89
N ALA A 55 -32.17 11.58 -6.04
CA ALA A 55 -31.01 12.27 -6.61
C ALA A 55 -29.76 12.07 -5.75
N LEU A 56 -29.87 12.20 -4.43
CA LEU A 56 -28.77 11.95 -3.49
C LEU A 56 -28.35 10.47 -3.49
N ASP A 57 -29.28 9.50 -3.56
CA ASP A 57 -28.91 8.07 -3.70
C ASP A 57 -28.07 7.82 -4.95
N ARG A 58 -28.39 8.50 -6.06
CA ARG A 58 -27.61 8.36 -7.30
C ARG A 58 -26.18 8.88 -7.17
N ILE A 59 -25.99 9.99 -6.44
CA ILE A 59 -24.66 10.61 -6.22
C ILE A 59 -23.84 9.78 -5.22
N HIS A 60 -24.45 9.38 -4.10
CA HIS A 60 -23.79 8.69 -2.99
C HIS A 60 -23.79 7.17 -3.08
N ARG A 61 -24.15 6.62 -4.25
CA ARG A 61 -24.11 5.17 -4.48
C ARG A 61 -22.68 4.65 -4.53
N PRO A 62 -22.38 3.53 -3.83
CA PRO A 62 -21.08 2.84 -3.94
C PRO A 62 -20.79 2.50 -5.41
N GLN A 63 -19.62 2.92 -5.90
CA GLN A 63 -19.22 2.68 -7.28
C GLN A 63 -18.44 1.39 -7.41
N ILE A 64 -18.72 0.59 -8.43
CA ILE A 64 -18.02 -0.66 -8.66
C ILE A 64 -16.90 -0.44 -9.68
N ALA A 65 -15.66 -0.78 -9.29
CA ALA A 65 -14.47 -0.69 -10.13
C ALA A 65 -14.36 -1.89 -11.10
N TRP A 66 -15.40 -2.22 -11.86
CA TRP A 66 -15.45 -3.43 -12.71
C TRP A 66 -14.23 -3.59 -13.60
N LYS A 67 -13.81 -2.50 -14.26
CA LYS A 67 -12.66 -2.53 -15.18
C LYS A 67 -11.37 -2.96 -14.46
N MET A 68 -11.16 -2.49 -13.22
CA MET A 68 -9.97 -2.84 -12.43
C MET A 68 -10.05 -4.27 -11.90
N ILE A 69 -11.22 -4.69 -11.40
CA ILE A 69 -11.43 -6.07 -10.92
C ILE A 69 -11.19 -7.05 -12.07
N LEU A 70 -11.79 -6.82 -13.25
CA LEU A 70 -11.58 -7.66 -14.42
C LEU A 70 -10.11 -7.68 -14.87
N PHE A 71 -9.44 -6.55 -14.86
CA PHE A 71 -8.03 -6.47 -15.26
C PHE A 71 -7.13 -7.26 -14.30
N ILE A 72 -7.31 -7.10 -12.98
CA ILE A 72 -6.55 -7.88 -11.98
C ILE A 72 -6.85 -9.37 -12.13
N THR A 73 -8.11 -9.75 -12.31
CA THR A 73 -8.49 -11.15 -12.53
C THR A 73 -7.87 -11.72 -13.80
N ALA A 74 -7.85 -10.95 -14.90
CA ALA A 74 -7.22 -11.36 -16.15
C ALA A 74 -5.71 -11.58 -16.01
N ILE A 75 -5.00 -10.68 -15.32
CA ILE A 75 -3.58 -10.84 -15.00
C ILE A 75 -3.37 -12.09 -14.15
N THR A 76 -4.20 -12.31 -13.14
CA THR A 76 -4.11 -13.48 -12.26
C THR A 76 -4.30 -14.78 -13.04
N ILE A 77 -5.27 -14.84 -13.94
CA ILE A 77 -5.50 -16.02 -14.80
C ILE A 77 -4.29 -16.24 -15.71
N ALA A 78 -3.77 -15.20 -16.36
CA ALA A 78 -2.60 -15.31 -17.22
C ALA A 78 -1.38 -15.81 -16.44
N ALA A 79 -1.09 -15.22 -15.27
CA ALA A 79 0.00 -15.66 -14.41
C ALA A 79 -0.21 -17.09 -13.91
N SER A 80 -1.45 -17.48 -13.55
CA SER A 80 -1.78 -18.86 -13.14
C SER A 80 -1.49 -19.87 -14.25
N VAL A 81 -1.87 -19.57 -15.48
CA VAL A 81 -1.57 -20.43 -16.64
C VAL A 81 -0.06 -20.56 -16.83
N MET A 82 0.69 -19.45 -16.77
CA MET A 82 2.14 -19.47 -16.88
C MET A 82 2.78 -20.34 -15.80
N HIS A 83 2.36 -20.21 -14.54
CA HIS A 83 2.87 -20.99 -13.41
C HIS A 83 2.48 -22.47 -13.46
N ILE A 84 1.27 -22.82 -13.92
CA ILE A 84 0.84 -24.21 -14.12
C ILE A 84 1.72 -24.89 -15.16
N LEU A 85 1.99 -24.25 -16.29
CA LEU A 85 2.84 -24.76 -17.36
C LEU A 85 4.30 -24.96 -16.89
N LEU A 86 4.74 -24.22 -15.89
CA LEU A 86 6.07 -24.33 -15.28
C LEU A 86 6.11 -25.29 -14.07
N GLY A 87 4.97 -25.92 -13.70
CA GLY A 87 4.88 -26.86 -12.58
C GLY A 87 4.78 -26.24 -11.19
N THR A 88 4.67 -24.90 -11.08
CA THR A 88 4.53 -24.18 -9.81
C THR A 88 3.06 -24.04 -9.40
N GLN A 89 2.44 -25.14 -8.97
CA GLN A 89 1.00 -25.19 -8.62
C GLN A 89 0.66 -24.36 -7.37
N GLU A 90 1.60 -24.14 -6.48
CA GLU A 90 1.41 -23.36 -5.25
C GLU A 90 0.95 -21.92 -5.54
N TYR A 91 1.38 -21.34 -6.66
CA TYR A 91 0.91 -20.02 -7.09
C TYR A 91 -0.62 -19.95 -7.24
N VAL A 92 -1.24 -20.96 -7.82
CA VAL A 92 -2.68 -20.99 -8.12
C VAL A 92 -3.50 -20.95 -6.83
N CYS A 93 -3.10 -21.72 -5.83
CA CYS A 93 -3.76 -21.73 -4.52
C CYS A 93 -3.62 -20.36 -3.83
N GLY A 94 -2.42 -19.81 -3.80
CA GLY A 94 -2.15 -18.48 -3.23
C GLY A 94 -2.91 -17.37 -3.95
N ALA A 95 -2.98 -17.42 -5.28
CA ALA A 95 -3.71 -16.45 -6.10
C ALA A 95 -5.23 -16.55 -5.89
N ALA A 96 -5.79 -17.75 -5.77
CA ALA A 96 -7.21 -17.95 -5.49
C ALA A 96 -7.60 -17.37 -4.12
N VAL A 97 -6.83 -17.68 -3.07
CA VAL A 97 -7.01 -17.11 -1.73
C VAL A 97 -6.85 -15.59 -1.77
N GLY A 98 -5.83 -15.09 -2.48
CA GLY A 98 -5.60 -13.66 -2.67
C GLY A 98 -6.77 -12.94 -3.32
N LEU A 99 -7.36 -13.49 -4.39
CA LEU A 99 -8.55 -12.92 -5.05
C LEU A 99 -9.77 -12.87 -4.12
N VAL A 100 -10.00 -13.92 -3.33
CA VAL A 100 -11.08 -13.94 -2.33
C VAL A 100 -10.87 -12.84 -1.30
N LEU A 101 -9.64 -12.70 -0.78
CA LEU A 101 -9.29 -11.66 0.18
C LEU A 101 -9.35 -10.25 -0.43
N MET A 102 -8.98 -10.09 -1.70
CA MET A 102 -9.16 -8.81 -2.43
C MET A 102 -10.64 -8.41 -2.46
N ILE A 103 -11.53 -9.35 -2.82
CA ILE A 103 -12.98 -9.09 -2.85
C ILE A 103 -13.52 -8.81 -1.45
N PHE A 104 -13.03 -9.51 -0.43
CA PHE A 104 -13.38 -9.24 0.96
C PHE A 104 -12.97 -7.82 1.37
N MET A 105 -11.70 -7.43 1.15
CA MET A 105 -11.20 -6.09 1.43
C MET A 105 -11.91 -5.00 0.61
N TYR A 106 -12.25 -5.29 -0.66
CA TYR A 106 -13.05 -4.39 -1.49
C TYR A 106 -14.45 -4.14 -0.92
N ARG A 107 -15.09 -5.16 -0.31
CA ARG A 107 -16.40 -5.02 0.32
C ARG A 107 -16.34 -4.36 1.69
N LEU A 108 -15.22 -4.54 2.39
CA LEU A 108 -14.98 -3.92 3.66
C LEU A 108 -14.76 -2.42 3.47
N ASP A 109 -15.44 -1.62 4.28
CA ASP A 109 -15.22 -0.18 4.28
C ASP A 109 -13.84 0.15 4.85
N TYR A 110 -13.03 0.89 4.09
CA TYR A 110 -11.69 1.28 4.52
C TYR A 110 -11.68 2.12 5.81
N THR A 111 -12.77 2.82 6.13
CA THR A 111 -12.89 3.57 7.38
C THR A 111 -12.95 2.65 8.60
N ARG A 112 -13.55 1.45 8.47
CA ARG A 112 -13.51 0.43 9.52
C ARG A 112 -12.11 -0.10 9.75
N ILE A 113 -11.33 -0.30 8.67
CA ILE A 113 -9.91 -0.68 8.81
C ILE A 113 -9.18 0.41 9.60
N ALA A 114 -9.49 1.67 9.33
CA ALA A 114 -8.88 2.80 10.01
C ALA A 114 -9.27 2.89 11.50
N GLU A 115 -10.50 2.57 11.87
CA GLU A 115 -10.95 2.52 13.27
C GLU A 115 -10.13 1.52 14.11
N PHE A 116 -9.78 0.37 13.52
CA PHE A 116 -8.98 -0.67 14.16
C PHE A 116 -7.49 -0.62 13.85
N ALA A 117 -7.01 0.44 13.19
CA ALA A 117 -5.62 0.51 12.71
C ALA A 117 -4.59 0.39 13.85
N LYS A 118 -4.79 1.07 14.99
CA LYS A 118 -3.86 1.00 16.13
C LYS A 118 -3.75 -0.40 16.73
N PRO A 119 -4.84 -1.05 17.17
CA PRO A 119 -4.73 -2.40 17.72
C PRO A 119 -4.21 -3.42 16.71
N VAL A 120 -4.59 -3.32 15.44
CA VAL A 120 -4.08 -4.22 14.38
C VAL A 120 -2.59 -4.00 14.14
N ALA A 121 -2.11 -2.75 14.12
CA ALA A 121 -0.70 -2.44 13.96
C ALA A 121 0.14 -2.96 15.14
N VAL A 122 -0.35 -2.79 16.38
CA VAL A 122 0.32 -3.32 17.58
C VAL A 122 0.35 -4.85 17.54
N LEU A 123 -0.78 -5.48 17.22
CA LEU A 123 -0.86 -6.95 17.11
C LEU A 123 0.12 -7.47 16.06
N LEU A 124 0.19 -6.82 14.89
CA LEU A 124 1.13 -7.18 13.83
C LEU A 124 2.58 -7.10 14.31
N LEU A 125 2.96 -6.00 14.98
CA LEU A 125 4.32 -5.83 15.51
C LEU A 125 4.65 -6.85 16.59
N ILE A 126 3.71 -7.14 17.50
CA ILE A 126 3.87 -8.16 18.55
C ILE A 126 4.02 -9.55 17.92
N THR A 127 3.14 -9.90 16.99
CA THR A 127 3.18 -11.21 16.31
C THR A 127 4.51 -11.41 15.59
N VAL A 128 4.94 -10.44 14.78
CA VAL A 128 6.22 -10.52 14.08
C VAL A 128 7.39 -10.60 15.09
N SER A 129 7.38 -9.77 16.14
CA SER A 129 8.45 -9.80 17.16
C SER A 129 8.48 -11.13 17.92
N ALA A 130 7.35 -11.72 18.27
CA ALA A 130 7.27 -13.03 18.94
C ALA A 130 7.76 -14.14 18.01
N CYS A 131 7.32 -14.14 16.75
CA CYS A 131 7.72 -15.15 15.79
C CYS A 131 9.20 -15.10 15.44
N LEU A 132 9.86 -13.94 15.50
CA LEU A 132 11.32 -13.84 15.35
C LEU A 132 12.11 -14.66 16.39
N HIS A 133 11.50 -14.98 17.54
CA HIS A 133 12.12 -15.81 18.58
C HIS A 133 11.73 -17.30 18.48
N MET A 134 10.68 -17.64 17.73
CA MET A 134 10.08 -19.00 17.72
C MET A 134 10.21 -19.72 16.38
N GLY A 135 10.53 -19.00 15.30
CA GLY A 135 10.52 -19.54 13.94
C GLY A 135 11.82 -20.25 13.54
N GLU A 136 11.77 -20.97 12.43
CA GLU A 136 12.94 -21.59 11.83
C GLU A 136 13.95 -20.55 11.34
N THR A 137 15.21 -20.76 11.65
CA THR A 137 16.28 -19.86 11.28
C THR A 137 16.93 -20.29 9.97
N MET A 138 16.74 -19.50 8.93
CA MET A 138 17.50 -19.62 7.69
C MET A 138 18.68 -18.64 7.74
N TYR A 139 19.92 -19.15 7.69
CA TYR A 139 21.14 -18.35 7.87
C TYR A 139 21.21 -17.55 9.21
N GLY A 140 20.61 -18.10 10.28
CA GLY A 140 20.61 -17.44 11.61
C GLY A 140 19.56 -16.35 11.78
N VAL A 141 18.61 -16.22 10.85
CA VAL A 141 17.52 -15.25 10.90
C VAL A 141 16.19 -15.92 10.61
N THR A 142 15.21 -15.68 11.45
CA THR A 142 13.84 -16.14 11.23
C THR A 142 13.16 -15.24 10.21
N GLN A 143 12.81 -15.77 9.04
CA GLN A 143 12.16 -15.03 7.97
C GLN A 143 10.69 -15.38 7.79
N SER A 144 10.29 -16.56 8.24
CA SER A 144 8.96 -17.11 8.13
C SER A 144 8.62 -18.03 9.29
N VAL A 145 7.34 -18.33 9.45
CA VAL A 145 6.83 -19.36 10.36
C VAL A 145 5.97 -20.32 9.55
N GLN A 146 6.17 -21.60 9.78
CA GLN A 146 5.30 -22.65 9.25
C GLN A 146 4.12 -22.89 10.19
N VAL A 147 2.91 -22.79 9.64
CA VAL A 147 1.66 -23.12 10.34
C VAL A 147 0.99 -24.27 9.55
N GLY A 148 1.25 -25.49 9.93
CA GLY A 148 0.89 -26.67 9.14
C GLY A 148 1.67 -26.72 7.83
N GLU A 149 0.97 -26.74 6.70
CA GLU A 149 1.57 -26.74 5.36
C GLU A 149 1.76 -25.29 4.79
N ILE A 150 1.33 -24.27 5.53
CA ILE A 150 1.38 -22.88 5.05
C ILE A 150 2.59 -22.17 5.64
N GLU A 151 3.46 -21.66 4.78
CA GLU A 151 4.54 -20.77 5.16
C GLU A 151 4.08 -19.31 5.15
N ILE A 152 4.21 -18.64 6.30
CA ILE A 152 3.88 -17.23 6.47
C ILE A 152 5.18 -16.42 6.54
N SER A 153 5.50 -15.70 5.48
CA SER A 153 6.67 -14.82 5.41
C SER A 153 6.41 -13.46 6.06
N PHE A 154 7.33 -13.01 6.92
CA PHE A 154 7.15 -11.74 7.64
C PHE A 154 7.40 -10.52 6.78
N PHE A 155 8.26 -10.62 5.77
CA PHE A 155 8.57 -9.50 4.87
C PHE A 155 7.31 -8.94 4.20
N PRO A 156 6.49 -9.72 3.46
CA PRO A 156 5.28 -9.19 2.86
C PRO A 156 4.26 -8.76 3.91
N LEU A 157 4.14 -9.51 5.01
CA LEU A 157 3.18 -9.22 6.07
C LEU A 157 3.40 -7.83 6.69
N MET A 158 4.68 -7.46 6.96
CA MET A 158 5.04 -6.15 7.50
C MET A 158 4.67 -4.98 6.57
N LEU A 159 4.57 -5.20 5.28
CA LEU A 159 4.18 -4.16 4.32
C LEU A 159 2.73 -3.72 4.49
N PHE A 160 1.87 -4.58 5.04
CA PHE A 160 0.50 -4.23 5.40
C PHE A 160 0.42 -3.15 6.49
N TYR A 161 1.52 -2.89 7.20
CA TYR A 161 1.60 -1.80 8.18
C TYR A 161 1.42 -0.41 7.54
N VAL A 162 1.77 -0.22 6.28
CA VAL A 162 1.72 1.11 5.63
C VAL A 162 0.32 1.70 5.54
N PRO A 163 -0.73 1.00 5.06
CA PRO A 163 -2.09 1.52 5.13
C PRO A 163 -2.59 1.72 6.56
N LEU A 164 -2.19 0.88 7.51
CA LEU A 164 -2.51 1.08 8.93
C LEU A 164 -1.84 2.36 9.47
N TYR A 165 -0.58 2.60 9.11
CA TYR A 165 0.14 3.83 9.46
C TYR A 165 -0.59 5.08 8.95
N ALA A 166 -1.07 5.07 7.70
CA ALA A 166 -1.84 6.18 7.14
C ALA A 166 -3.10 6.50 8.00
N ALA A 167 -3.80 5.45 8.43
CA ALA A 167 -4.96 5.59 9.31
C ALA A 167 -4.58 6.07 10.72
N ILE A 168 -3.48 5.56 11.29
CA ILE A 168 -2.99 5.96 12.61
C ILE A 168 -2.63 7.45 12.63
N ILE A 169 -1.89 7.94 11.63
CA ILE A 169 -1.47 9.34 11.60
C ILE A 169 -2.65 10.29 11.34
N TYR A 170 -3.69 9.82 10.62
CA TYR A 170 -4.93 10.57 10.47
C TYR A 170 -5.65 10.79 11.81
N SER A 171 -5.53 9.85 12.76
CA SER A 171 -6.11 10.00 14.10
C SER A 171 -5.49 11.13 14.93
N TYR A 172 -4.35 11.67 14.50
CA TYR A 172 -3.68 12.82 15.13
C TYR A 172 -3.93 14.14 14.41
N TYR A 173 -4.95 14.19 13.56
CA TYR A 173 -5.37 15.41 12.87
C TYR A 173 -5.61 16.55 13.88
N GLY A 174 -5.11 17.76 13.60
CA GLY A 174 -5.25 18.90 14.48
C GLY A 174 -4.36 18.95 15.73
N SER A 175 -3.55 17.91 16.00
CA SER A 175 -2.77 17.81 17.24
C SER A 175 -1.40 18.53 17.21
N GLY A 176 -1.11 19.36 16.23
CA GLY A 176 0.12 20.14 16.13
C GLY A 176 1.39 19.32 16.11
N TYR A 177 2.48 19.85 16.66
CA TYR A 177 3.77 19.15 16.75
C TYR A 177 3.72 17.88 17.60
N GLN A 178 2.81 17.78 18.57
CA GLN A 178 2.65 16.55 19.36
C GLN A 178 2.08 15.42 18.49
N GLY A 179 1.14 15.74 17.60
CA GLY A 179 0.62 14.79 16.61
C GLY A 179 1.71 14.31 15.65
N LEU A 180 2.55 15.22 15.17
CA LEU A 180 3.70 14.90 14.33
C LEU A 180 4.70 13.97 15.05
N ALA A 181 5.04 14.27 16.31
CA ALA A 181 5.96 13.44 17.09
C ALA A 181 5.42 12.00 17.26
N LYS A 182 4.11 11.85 17.56
CA LYS A 182 3.46 10.54 17.62
C LYS A 182 3.50 9.85 16.26
N ALA A 183 3.26 10.56 15.16
CA ALA A 183 3.34 10.00 13.80
C ALA A 183 4.75 9.47 13.48
N VAL A 184 5.80 10.20 13.87
CA VAL A 184 7.19 9.77 13.71
C VAL A 184 7.51 8.53 14.56
N ILE A 185 7.00 8.45 15.80
CA ILE A 185 7.16 7.25 16.64
C ILE A 185 6.55 6.04 15.94
N TRP A 186 5.31 6.14 15.45
CA TRP A 186 4.67 5.05 14.71
C TRP A 186 5.39 4.69 13.40
N MET A 187 6.08 5.64 12.76
CA MET A 187 6.91 5.39 11.59
C MET A 187 8.16 4.57 11.94
N ILE A 188 8.80 4.84 13.08
CA ILE A 188 10.06 4.19 13.51
C ILE A 188 9.82 2.74 13.94
N LEU A 189 8.70 2.43 14.59
CA LEU A 189 8.42 1.09 15.16
C LEU A 189 8.59 -0.06 14.16
N PRO A 190 7.95 -0.05 12.97
CA PRO A 190 8.10 -1.15 12.01
C PRO A 190 9.49 -1.18 11.37
N ILE A 191 10.20 -0.04 11.30
CA ILE A 191 11.57 0.02 10.79
C ILE A 191 12.52 -0.70 11.76
N ILE A 192 12.35 -0.50 13.07
CA ILE A 192 13.14 -1.24 14.09
C ILE A 192 12.86 -2.74 13.96
N ALA A 193 11.59 -3.15 13.79
CA ALA A 193 11.24 -4.55 13.58
C ALA A 193 11.92 -5.11 12.30
N ALA A 194 11.90 -4.38 11.20
CA ALA A 194 12.54 -4.77 9.94
C ALA A 194 14.08 -4.89 10.07
N LEU A 195 14.71 -4.01 10.84
CA LEU A 195 16.16 -4.09 11.09
C LEU A 195 16.53 -5.28 11.98
N ARG A 196 15.63 -5.74 12.85
CA ARG A 196 15.80 -6.99 13.59
C ARG A 196 15.69 -8.24 12.72
N MET A 197 14.98 -8.14 11.58
CA MET A 197 14.89 -9.17 10.54
C MET A 197 16.08 -9.12 9.55
N PRO A 198 17.18 -8.47 9.84
CA PRO A 198 18.23 -7.86 9.04
C PRO A 198 17.85 -7.59 7.56
N SER A 199 16.66 -7.14 7.33
CA SER A 199 16.15 -6.81 5.98
C SER A 199 16.20 -5.30 5.73
N LEU A 200 17.31 -4.83 5.15
CA LEU A 200 17.45 -3.43 4.74
C LEU A 200 16.43 -3.02 3.67
N ALA A 201 16.07 -3.96 2.78
CA ALA A 201 15.08 -3.71 1.75
C ALA A 201 13.70 -3.41 2.36
N LEU A 202 13.26 -4.22 3.34
CA LEU A 202 12.00 -3.99 4.05
C LEU A 202 12.02 -2.64 4.78
N ALA A 203 13.10 -2.35 5.51
CA ALA A 203 13.24 -1.09 6.22
C ALA A 203 13.18 0.12 5.27
N ALA A 204 13.84 0.04 4.10
CA ALA A 204 13.82 1.08 3.08
C ALA A 204 12.44 1.27 2.45
N ILE A 205 11.73 0.18 2.12
CA ILE A 205 10.36 0.25 1.57
C ILE A 205 9.41 0.86 2.59
N LEU A 206 9.46 0.41 3.85
CA LEU A 206 8.63 0.95 4.93
C LEU A 206 8.91 2.42 5.16
N LEU A 207 10.19 2.80 5.26
CA LEU A 207 10.61 4.19 5.47
C LEU A 207 10.12 5.08 4.32
N ALA A 208 10.37 4.69 3.07
CA ALA A 208 9.99 5.47 1.90
C ALA A 208 8.46 5.61 1.76
N ALA A 209 7.72 4.51 1.88
CA ALA A 209 6.27 4.53 1.77
C ALA A 209 5.61 5.37 2.88
N GLN A 210 6.05 5.21 4.13
CA GLN A 210 5.54 5.98 5.26
C GLN A 210 5.94 7.46 5.19
N ALA A 211 7.15 7.77 4.72
CA ALA A 211 7.58 9.15 4.51
C ALA A 211 6.72 9.88 3.47
N VAL A 212 6.35 9.19 2.37
CA VAL A 212 5.42 9.75 1.37
C VAL A 212 4.04 9.99 2.00
N VAL A 213 3.52 9.05 2.77
CA VAL A 213 2.23 9.20 3.47
C VAL A 213 2.29 10.38 4.46
N LEU A 214 3.37 10.50 5.24
CA LEU A 214 3.55 11.64 6.16
C LEU A 214 3.72 12.97 5.41
N THR A 215 4.38 12.96 4.25
CA THR A 215 4.49 14.14 3.37
C THR A 215 3.11 14.63 2.93
N ILE A 216 2.20 13.71 2.57
CA ILE A 216 0.81 14.07 2.24
C ILE A 216 0.11 14.69 3.45
N ALA A 217 0.24 14.09 4.63
CA ALA A 217 -0.37 14.58 5.86
C ALA A 217 0.08 16.00 6.21
N VAL A 218 1.40 16.27 6.15
CA VAL A 218 1.97 17.60 6.40
C VAL A 218 1.58 18.58 5.29
N GLY A 219 1.67 18.17 4.02
CA GLY A 219 1.32 18.99 2.87
C GLY A 219 -0.15 19.43 2.86
N LYS A 220 -1.07 18.54 3.29
CA LYS A 220 -2.50 18.84 3.45
C LYS A 220 -2.80 19.63 4.74
N GLY A 221 -1.81 19.89 5.59
CA GLY A 221 -1.97 20.70 6.79
C GLY A 221 -2.62 20.00 7.96
N TRP A 222 -2.56 18.66 8.05
CA TRP A 222 -3.21 17.89 9.13
C TRP A 222 -2.79 18.33 10.54
N TYR A 223 -1.55 18.82 10.68
CA TYR A 223 -0.99 19.18 11.98
C TYR A 223 -0.95 20.70 12.24
N HIS A 224 -1.37 21.54 11.29
CA HIS A 224 -1.30 23.01 11.42
C HIS A 224 0.10 23.54 11.84
N ILE A 225 1.16 23.01 11.23
CA ILE A 225 2.57 23.31 11.49
C ILE A 225 3.24 23.96 10.27
N ALA A 226 4.45 24.46 10.45
CA ALA A 226 5.26 25.03 9.37
C ALA A 226 5.64 23.95 8.34
N LYS A 227 4.91 23.87 7.22
CA LYS A 227 4.99 22.80 6.22
C LYS A 227 6.40 22.65 5.65
N GLU A 228 6.99 23.74 5.15
CA GLU A 228 8.29 23.71 4.46
C GLU A 228 9.41 23.22 5.37
N LYS A 229 9.51 23.75 6.59
CA LYS A 229 10.54 23.35 7.56
C LYS A 229 10.39 21.89 7.97
N THR A 230 9.15 21.45 8.17
CA THR A 230 8.87 20.07 8.57
C THR A 230 9.17 19.10 7.44
N LEU A 231 8.81 19.42 6.19
CA LEU A 231 9.12 18.58 5.03
C LEU A 231 10.62 18.53 4.76
N ALA A 232 11.33 19.66 4.87
CA ALA A 232 12.79 19.68 4.74
C ALA A 232 13.46 18.83 5.83
N GLY A 233 13.01 18.93 7.09
CA GLY A 233 13.48 18.08 8.17
C GLY A 233 13.18 16.58 7.96
N LEU A 234 11.95 16.26 7.55
CA LEU A 234 11.54 14.88 7.25
C LEU A 234 12.44 14.26 6.17
N TRP A 235 12.52 14.88 5.01
CA TRP A 235 13.32 14.33 3.90
C TRP A 235 14.81 14.41 4.17
N GLY A 236 15.29 15.43 4.90
CA GLY A 236 16.67 15.48 5.38
C GLY A 236 17.03 14.30 6.29
N THR A 237 16.12 13.88 7.18
CA THR A 237 16.35 12.71 8.04
C THR A 237 16.17 11.39 7.28
N VAL A 238 15.14 11.27 6.45
CA VAL A 238 14.84 10.06 5.66
C VAL A 238 15.97 9.72 4.69
N LEU A 239 16.58 10.71 4.06
CA LEU A 239 17.70 10.52 3.15
C LEU A 239 19.03 10.56 3.89
N GLY A 240 19.21 11.46 4.84
CA GLY A 240 20.48 11.70 5.53
C GLY A 240 20.87 10.56 6.47
N LEU A 241 19.94 10.01 7.26
CA LEU A 241 20.28 8.94 8.21
C LEU A 241 20.79 7.64 7.54
N PRO A 242 20.16 7.12 6.46
CA PRO A 242 20.70 5.98 5.74
C PRO A 242 22.07 6.26 5.11
N ILE A 243 22.26 7.46 4.55
CA ILE A 243 23.55 7.88 3.95
C ILE A 243 24.62 7.95 5.04
N LEU A 244 24.34 8.59 6.18
CA LEU A 244 25.27 8.68 7.30
C LEU A 244 25.62 7.30 7.87
N GLY A 245 24.61 6.43 8.04
CA GLY A 245 24.81 5.05 8.50
C GLY A 245 25.65 4.24 7.52
N PHE A 246 25.47 4.45 6.21
CA PHE A 246 26.29 3.84 5.17
C PHE A 246 27.76 4.34 5.24
N VAL A 247 27.94 5.67 5.27
CA VAL A 247 29.28 6.29 5.35
C VAL A 247 30.01 5.84 6.61
N GLN A 248 29.33 5.82 7.76
CA GLN A 248 29.90 5.33 9.02
C GLN A 248 30.34 3.87 8.90
N LYS A 249 29.51 2.98 8.36
CA LYS A 249 29.88 1.57 8.15
C LYS A 249 31.00 1.41 7.13
N TYR A 250 31.01 2.22 6.08
CA TYR A 250 32.07 2.19 5.05
C TYR A 250 33.42 2.64 5.61
N VAL A 251 33.42 3.70 6.40
CA VAL A 251 34.65 4.30 6.97
C VAL A 251 35.16 3.53 8.19
N MET A 252 34.27 3.12 9.11
CA MET A 252 34.62 2.50 10.36
C MET A 252 34.62 0.96 10.35
N GLY A 253 33.80 0.36 9.45
CA GLY A 253 33.53 -1.08 9.43
C GLY A 253 34.57 -1.93 8.69
N GLY A 254 35.55 -1.33 8.02
CA GLY A 254 36.54 -2.04 7.21
C GLY A 254 35.95 -2.83 6.03
N ALA A 255 36.81 -3.43 5.22
CA ALA A 255 36.45 -4.20 4.02
C ALA A 255 35.68 -5.50 4.31
N ALA A 256 35.61 -5.93 5.57
CA ALA A 256 34.97 -7.19 6.00
C ALA A 256 33.45 -7.06 6.22
N ASN A 257 32.86 -5.86 6.14
CA ASN A 257 31.41 -5.71 6.32
C ASN A 257 30.68 -6.17 5.06
N TYR A 258 29.95 -7.29 5.14
CA TYR A 258 29.20 -7.90 4.06
C TYR A 258 28.30 -6.91 3.26
N GLN A 259 27.66 -5.97 3.96
CA GLN A 259 26.78 -4.98 3.30
C GLN A 259 27.59 -3.97 2.47
N VAL A 260 28.73 -3.51 3.00
CA VAL A 260 29.66 -2.61 2.28
C VAL A 260 30.25 -3.32 1.07
N MET A 261 30.63 -4.59 1.25
CA MET A 261 31.16 -5.42 0.17
C MET A 261 30.12 -5.57 -0.98
N ARG A 262 28.86 -5.82 -0.68
CA ARG A 262 27.78 -5.90 -1.70
C ARG A 262 27.61 -4.61 -2.49
N ILE A 263 27.62 -3.45 -1.83
CA ILE A 263 27.50 -2.16 -2.52
C ILE A 263 28.78 -1.86 -3.34
N ARG A 264 29.95 -2.17 -2.82
CA ARG A 264 31.21 -2.02 -3.56
C ARG A 264 31.20 -2.83 -4.84
N MET A 265 30.68 -4.07 -4.81
CA MET A 265 30.55 -4.94 -5.98
C MET A 265 29.71 -4.30 -7.08
N ILE A 266 28.61 -3.62 -6.73
CA ILE A 266 27.76 -2.93 -7.71
C ILE A 266 28.55 -1.77 -8.34
N LEU A 267 29.20 -0.96 -7.51
CA LEU A 267 29.94 0.22 -7.96
C LEU A 267 31.15 -0.14 -8.82
N THR A 268 31.82 -1.27 -8.53
CA THR A 268 33.00 -1.75 -9.26
C THR A 268 32.67 -2.70 -10.42
N GLY A 269 31.40 -3.09 -10.57
CA GLY A 269 30.98 -4.03 -11.63
C GLY A 269 31.41 -5.49 -11.40
N GLN A 270 32.02 -5.81 -10.26
CA GLN A 270 32.46 -7.17 -9.90
C GLN A 270 31.27 -8.01 -9.44
N LYS A 271 30.43 -8.48 -10.38
CA LYS A 271 29.20 -9.25 -10.10
C LYS A 271 29.45 -10.71 -9.68
N GLU A 272 30.69 -11.17 -9.66
CA GLU A 272 31.05 -12.58 -9.45
C GLU A 272 30.71 -13.12 -8.06
N TRP A 273 30.49 -12.24 -7.09
CA TRP A 273 30.21 -12.62 -5.69
C TRP A 273 28.73 -12.79 -5.36
N ASP A 274 27.83 -12.30 -6.19
CA ASP A 274 26.38 -12.55 -6.04
C ASP A 274 25.94 -13.54 -7.13
N TYR A 275 26.12 -14.82 -6.83
CA TYR A 275 25.80 -15.92 -7.74
C TYR A 275 24.35 -15.83 -8.25
N THR A 276 23.39 -15.52 -7.38
CA THR A 276 21.98 -15.42 -7.74
C THR A 276 21.71 -14.25 -8.67
N ALA A 277 22.27 -13.07 -8.39
CA ALA A 277 22.12 -11.90 -9.28
C ALA A 277 22.79 -12.14 -10.64
N LYS A 278 23.96 -12.78 -10.65
CA LYS A 278 24.65 -13.14 -11.91
C LYS A 278 23.82 -14.12 -12.72
N THR A 279 23.37 -15.22 -12.11
CA THR A 279 22.54 -16.23 -12.76
C THR A 279 21.24 -15.64 -13.31
N ALA A 280 20.62 -14.71 -12.58
CA ALA A 280 19.42 -14.01 -13.04
C ALA A 280 19.70 -13.15 -14.28
N VAL A 281 20.77 -12.37 -14.27
CA VAL A 281 21.18 -11.54 -15.44
C VAL A 281 21.57 -12.39 -16.63
N ASP A 282 22.32 -13.45 -16.41
CA ASP A 282 22.75 -14.35 -17.49
C ASP A 282 21.54 -15.10 -18.07
N GLY A 283 20.57 -15.48 -17.23
CA GLY A 283 19.29 -16.04 -17.66
C GLY A 283 18.49 -15.11 -18.56
N ILE A 284 18.39 -13.82 -18.17
CA ILE A 284 17.73 -12.82 -19.03
C ILE A 284 18.51 -12.64 -20.34
N ARG A 285 19.84 -12.48 -20.29
CA ARG A 285 20.66 -12.23 -21.50
C ARG A 285 20.61 -13.37 -22.53
N SER A 286 20.49 -14.59 -22.06
CA SER A 286 20.39 -15.77 -22.92
C SER A 286 18.98 -16.05 -23.41
N SER A 287 17.98 -15.28 -22.96
CA SER A 287 16.59 -15.48 -23.35
C SER A 287 16.34 -15.04 -24.80
N VAL A 288 15.31 -15.66 -25.39
CA VAL A 288 14.82 -15.34 -26.74
C VAL A 288 13.69 -14.32 -26.71
N TRP A 289 13.31 -13.76 -27.85
CA TRP A 289 12.20 -12.81 -27.90
C TRP A 289 10.86 -13.44 -27.54
N ILE A 290 10.57 -14.65 -28.03
CA ILE A 290 9.33 -15.40 -27.77
C ILE A 290 9.70 -16.88 -27.62
N GLY A 291 9.20 -17.53 -26.58
CA GLY A 291 9.37 -18.96 -26.29
C GLY A 291 10.44 -19.25 -25.27
N ASP A 292 10.74 -20.51 -25.10
CA ASP A 292 11.71 -21.04 -24.12
C ASP A 292 13.14 -20.87 -24.62
N SER A 293 14.04 -20.39 -23.75
CA SER A 293 15.48 -20.27 -24.03
C SER A 293 16.21 -21.62 -24.04
N GLY A 294 15.56 -22.71 -23.65
CA GLY A 294 16.16 -24.05 -23.50
C GLY A 294 17.11 -24.19 -22.30
N GLN A 295 17.21 -23.15 -21.47
CA GLN A 295 18.03 -23.18 -20.25
C GLN A 295 17.19 -23.59 -19.04
N ASN A 296 17.66 -24.61 -18.31
CA ASN A 296 16.99 -25.04 -17.07
C ASN A 296 17.37 -24.10 -15.92
N ILE A 297 16.83 -22.85 -15.96
CA ILE A 297 17.11 -21.82 -14.95
C ILE A 297 16.51 -22.17 -13.61
N SER A 298 15.38 -22.88 -13.60
CA SER A 298 14.71 -23.34 -12.35
C SER A 298 15.63 -24.16 -11.45
N ALA A 299 16.53 -24.96 -12.03
CA ALA A 299 17.49 -25.76 -11.26
C ALA A 299 18.66 -24.95 -10.70
N ASN A 300 18.99 -23.80 -11.31
CA ASN A 300 20.19 -23.03 -11.02
C ASN A 300 19.92 -21.71 -10.27
N LEU A 301 18.65 -21.27 -10.18
CA LEU A 301 18.27 -19.98 -9.58
C LEU A 301 17.38 -20.21 -8.34
N PRO A 302 17.96 -20.21 -7.12
CA PRO A 302 17.15 -20.29 -5.90
C PRO A 302 16.13 -19.16 -5.82
N GLY A 303 14.86 -19.48 -5.53
CA GLY A 303 13.78 -18.49 -5.50
C GLY A 303 13.38 -17.94 -6.88
N GLY A 304 13.61 -18.73 -7.94
CA GLY A 304 13.25 -18.36 -9.31
C GLY A 304 11.76 -18.02 -9.48
N ASP A 305 10.89 -18.75 -8.80
CA ASP A 305 9.44 -18.56 -8.82
C ASP A 305 8.92 -17.43 -7.91
N SER A 306 9.75 -16.96 -6.99
CA SER A 306 9.41 -15.94 -5.97
C SER A 306 10.17 -14.64 -6.16
N GLN A 307 11.42 -14.58 -5.73
CA GLN A 307 12.25 -13.35 -5.82
C GLN A 307 12.70 -13.03 -7.25
N PHE A 308 13.01 -14.07 -8.04
CA PHE A 308 13.52 -13.93 -9.41
C PHE A 308 12.49 -14.32 -10.47
N VAL A 309 11.20 -14.18 -10.12
CA VAL A 309 10.09 -14.58 -11.00
C VAL A 309 10.12 -13.91 -12.36
N LEU A 310 10.59 -12.65 -12.46
CA LEU A 310 10.71 -11.98 -13.75
C LEU A 310 11.72 -12.65 -14.65
N THR A 311 12.90 -12.99 -14.12
CA THR A 311 13.91 -13.78 -14.85
C THR A 311 13.38 -15.13 -15.26
N TYR A 312 12.72 -15.82 -14.34
CA TYR A 312 12.13 -17.14 -14.57
C TYR A 312 11.09 -17.13 -15.69
N LEU A 313 10.20 -16.14 -15.69
CA LEU A 313 9.18 -16.00 -16.73
C LEU A 313 9.77 -15.56 -18.08
N ILE A 314 10.76 -14.65 -18.08
CA ILE A 314 11.44 -14.23 -19.32
C ILE A 314 12.18 -15.41 -19.95
N SER A 315 12.85 -16.23 -19.16
CA SER A 315 13.62 -17.37 -19.68
C SER A 315 12.77 -18.46 -20.30
N ASN A 316 11.55 -18.66 -19.77
CA ASN A 316 10.64 -19.69 -20.27
C ASN A 316 9.68 -19.19 -21.37
N TYR A 317 9.32 -17.89 -21.37
CA TYR A 317 8.32 -17.35 -22.29
C TYR A 317 8.86 -16.25 -23.20
N GLY A 318 10.09 -15.80 -22.98
CA GLY A 318 10.75 -14.79 -23.77
C GLY A 318 10.56 -13.34 -23.28
N PHE A 319 11.31 -12.41 -23.91
CA PHE A 319 11.29 -10.98 -23.54
C PHE A 319 9.92 -10.33 -23.69
N VAL A 320 9.11 -10.73 -24.67
CA VAL A 320 7.78 -10.18 -24.88
C VAL A 320 6.90 -10.40 -23.65
N ALA A 321 6.96 -11.60 -23.04
CA ALA A 321 6.23 -11.88 -21.81
C ALA A 321 6.68 -10.98 -20.66
N GLY A 322 8.00 -10.80 -20.47
CA GLY A 322 8.54 -9.88 -19.47
C GLY A 322 8.08 -8.42 -19.65
N ILE A 323 8.08 -7.92 -20.88
CA ILE A 323 7.61 -6.57 -21.22
C ILE A 323 6.11 -6.43 -20.90
N LEU A 324 5.28 -7.43 -21.25
CA LEU A 324 3.85 -7.42 -20.95
C LEU A 324 3.58 -7.44 -19.45
N ILE A 325 4.34 -8.23 -18.68
CA ILE A 325 4.24 -8.28 -17.21
C ILE A 325 4.58 -6.91 -16.60
N CYS A 326 5.71 -6.31 -17.01
CA CYS A 326 6.11 -4.99 -16.54
C CYS A 326 5.10 -3.91 -16.93
N ALA A 327 4.56 -3.95 -18.15
CA ALA A 327 3.53 -3.01 -18.62
C ALA A 327 2.21 -3.17 -17.84
N ALA A 328 1.77 -4.40 -17.57
CA ALA A 328 0.58 -4.68 -16.78
C ALA A 328 0.73 -4.15 -15.34
N LEU A 329 1.89 -4.38 -14.70
CA LEU A 329 2.18 -3.88 -13.37
C LEU A 329 2.23 -2.34 -13.35
N ALA A 330 2.91 -1.72 -14.31
CA ALA A 330 2.96 -0.26 -14.45
C ALA A 330 1.57 0.34 -14.64
N PHE A 331 0.72 -0.26 -15.47
CA PHE A 331 -0.66 0.16 -15.64
C PHE A 331 -1.45 0.09 -14.33
N LEU A 332 -1.33 -1.01 -13.56
CA LEU A 332 -1.97 -1.15 -12.25
C LEU A 332 -1.53 -0.06 -11.28
N ILE A 333 -0.22 0.18 -11.18
CA ILE A 333 0.35 1.20 -10.29
C ILE A 333 -0.18 2.59 -10.65
N ILE A 334 -0.16 2.95 -11.93
CA ILE A 334 -0.67 4.24 -12.42
C ILE A 334 -2.16 4.38 -12.08
N ARG A 335 -2.97 3.34 -12.34
CA ARG A 335 -4.41 3.37 -12.06
C ARG A 335 -4.70 3.47 -10.55
N PHE A 336 -3.96 2.75 -9.72
CA PHE A 336 -4.11 2.82 -8.27
C PHE A 336 -3.70 4.20 -7.74
N PHE A 337 -2.62 4.76 -8.27
CA PHE A 337 -2.19 6.11 -7.92
C PHE A 337 -3.25 7.17 -8.30
N MET A 338 -3.81 7.05 -9.51
CA MET A 338 -4.90 7.92 -9.96
C MET A 338 -6.14 7.80 -9.06
N ILE A 339 -6.52 6.58 -8.67
CA ILE A 339 -7.63 6.35 -7.73
C ILE A 339 -7.35 7.04 -6.40
N ALA A 340 -6.14 6.88 -5.86
CA ALA A 340 -5.78 7.42 -4.56
C ALA A 340 -5.74 8.97 -4.56
N VAL A 341 -5.09 9.58 -5.54
CA VAL A 341 -4.88 11.04 -5.58
C VAL A 341 -6.18 11.81 -5.86
N HIS A 342 -7.11 11.24 -6.63
CA HIS A 342 -8.40 11.86 -6.92
C HIS A 342 -9.45 11.67 -5.82
N GLN A 343 -9.08 11.14 -4.67
CA GLN A 343 -9.99 11.02 -3.53
C GLN A 343 -10.23 12.38 -2.87
N ARG A 344 -11.51 12.69 -2.64
CA ARG A 344 -11.90 13.86 -1.82
C ARG A 344 -11.55 13.63 -0.35
N ASN A 345 -11.77 12.42 0.13
CA ASN A 345 -11.49 12.04 1.50
C ASN A 345 -9.98 11.90 1.76
N GLN A 346 -9.46 12.65 2.72
CA GLN A 346 -8.02 12.72 3.00
C GLN A 346 -7.47 11.40 3.59
N LEU A 347 -8.26 10.68 4.40
CA LEU A 347 -7.88 9.37 4.91
C LEU A 347 -7.76 8.36 3.77
N GLY A 348 -8.77 8.29 2.89
CA GLY A 348 -8.77 7.40 1.72
C GLY A 348 -7.59 7.70 0.79
N MET A 349 -7.28 8.99 0.56
CA MET A 349 -6.12 9.40 -0.23
C MET A 349 -4.81 8.87 0.39
N ALA A 350 -4.58 9.10 1.68
CA ALA A 350 -3.34 8.68 2.35
C ALA A 350 -3.18 7.15 2.39
N MET A 351 -4.24 6.41 2.72
CA MET A 351 -4.24 4.94 2.70
C MET A 351 -4.01 4.40 1.29
N GLY A 352 -4.69 4.96 0.29
CA GLY A 352 -4.56 4.54 -1.11
C GLY A 352 -3.17 4.79 -1.69
N VAL A 353 -2.58 5.96 -1.41
CA VAL A 353 -1.19 6.25 -1.79
C VAL A 353 -0.23 5.30 -1.07
N GLY A 354 -0.44 5.05 0.23
CA GLY A 354 0.37 4.10 1.00
C GLY A 354 0.37 2.70 0.38
N CYS A 355 -0.80 2.14 0.06
CA CYS A 355 -0.93 0.85 -0.62
C CYS A 355 -0.21 0.84 -1.97
N THR A 356 -0.41 1.89 -2.77
CA THR A 356 0.19 2.00 -4.11
C THR A 356 1.71 2.11 -4.04
N MET A 357 2.25 2.88 -3.07
CA MET A 357 3.69 3.00 -2.84
C MET A 357 4.33 1.66 -2.48
N VAL A 358 3.68 0.85 -1.66
CA VAL A 358 4.17 -0.50 -1.33
C VAL A 358 4.25 -1.37 -2.57
N ILE A 359 3.18 -1.43 -3.38
CA ILE A 359 3.13 -2.21 -4.62
C ILE A 359 4.21 -1.71 -5.60
N MET A 360 4.34 -0.40 -5.76
CA MET A 360 5.32 0.22 -6.66
C MET A 360 6.77 -0.08 -6.23
N LEU A 361 7.10 0.16 -4.95
CA LEU A 361 8.47 -0.01 -4.46
C LEU A 361 8.91 -1.47 -4.54
N ASN A 362 8.04 -2.43 -4.17
CA ASN A 362 8.36 -3.86 -4.34
C ASN A 362 8.56 -4.23 -5.80
N GLY A 363 7.68 -3.78 -6.70
CA GLY A 363 7.80 -4.03 -8.12
C GLY A 363 9.10 -3.45 -8.71
N VAL A 364 9.43 -2.20 -8.39
CA VAL A 364 10.65 -1.53 -8.88
C VAL A 364 11.92 -2.22 -8.35
N ILE A 365 11.97 -2.53 -7.05
CA ILE A 365 13.11 -3.23 -6.44
C ILE A 365 13.26 -4.62 -7.04
N ASN A 366 12.16 -5.36 -7.23
CA ASN A 366 12.20 -6.68 -7.84
C ASN A 366 12.70 -6.65 -9.29
N ILE A 367 12.19 -5.74 -10.10
CA ILE A 367 12.66 -5.56 -11.49
C ILE A 367 14.14 -5.17 -11.51
N ALA A 368 14.57 -4.23 -10.66
CA ALA A 368 15.95 -3.76 -10.61
C ALA A 368 16.93 -4.88 -10.20
N GLN A 369 16.56 -5.74 -9.24
CA GLN A 369 17.42 -6.88 -8.87
C GLN A 369 17.48 -7.96 -9.97
N ASN A 370 16.37 -8.28 -10.63
CA ASN A 370 16.36 -9.21 -11.76
C ASN A 370 17.23 -8.71 -12.92
N MET A 371 17.28 -7.39 -13.14
CA MET A 371 18.16 -6.76 -14.13
C MET A 371 19.62 -6.62 -13.65
N GLY A 372 19.93 -7.02 -12.42
CA GLY A 372 21.27 -6.89 -11.83
C GLY A 372 21.70 -5.44 -11.56
N MET A 373 20.76 -4.50 -11.46
CA MET A 373 21.03 -3.09 -11.11
C MET A 373 21.32 -2.92 -9.63
N ILE A 374 20.75 -3.77 -8.80
CA ILE A 374 20.96 -3.83 -7.35
C ILE A 374 21.31 -5.26 -6.93
N PRO A 375 21.95 -5.49 -5.75
CA PRO A 375 22.18 -6.84 -5.24
C PRO A 375 20.87 -7.58 -5.03
N SER A 376 20.96 -8.93 -4.97
CA SER A 376 19.80 -9.73 -4.57
C SER A 376 19.35 -9.37 -3.17
N VAL A 377 18.13 -8.88 -3.05
CA VAL A 377 17.48 -8.50 -1.79
C VAL A 377 16.14 -9.20 -1.70
N GLN A 378 15.65 -9.41 -0.50
CA GLN A 378 14.30 -9.93 -0.33
C GLN A 378 13.28 -8.96 -0.92
N SER A 379 12.59 -9.38 -1.97
CA SER A 379 11.54 -8.64 -2.67
C SER A 379 10.65 -9.61 -3.42
N PHE A 380 9.51 -9.15 -3.88
CA PHE A 380 8.60 -9.94 -4.73
C PHE A 380 8.00 -9.05 -5.82
N LEU A 381 7.64 -9.66 -6.94
CA LEU A 381 6.89 -8.98 -7.99
C LEU A 381 5.39 -9.09 -7.66
N PRO A 382 4.71 -7.97 -7.31
CA PRO A 382 3.32 -8.01 -6.94
C PRO A 382 2.45 -8.71 -7.99
N PHE A 383 1.55 -9.57 -7.57
CA PHE A 383 0.64 -10.38 -8.39
C PHE A 383 1.28 -11.52 -9.20
N PHE A 384 2.61 -11.60 -9.33
CA PHE A 384 3.29 -12.59 -10.16
C PHE A 384 4.18 -13.55 -9.38
N SER A 385 4.74 -13.16 -8.25
CA SER A 385 5.60 -14.04 -7.42
C SER A 385 4.79 -15.14 -6.73
N ALA A 386 5.31 -16.39 -6.73
CA ALA A 386 4.63 -17.56 -6.20
C ALA A 386 4.56 -17.66 -4.65
N GLY A 387 5.05 -16.68 -3.91
CA GLY A 387 4.98 -16.71 -2.44
C GLY A 387 3.56 -16.49 -1.92
N ASN A 388 3.02 -17.42 -1.14
CA ASN A 388 1.66 -17.35 -0.60
C ASN A 388 1.37 -16.04 0.14
N THR A 389 2.23 -15.63 1.07
CA THR A 389 2.05 -14.37 1.82
C THR A 389 2.19 -13.13 0.93
N SER A 390 3.10 -13.13 -0.05
CA SER A 390 3.31 -11.99 -0.96
C SER A 390 2.13 -11.78 -1.89
N LEU A 391 1.52 -12.85 -2.38
CA LEU A 391 0.28 -12.81 -3.16
C LEU A 391 -0.87 -12.26 -2.33
N VAL A 392 -1.13 -12.85 -1.16
CA VAL A 392 -2.19 -12.41 -0.25
C VAL A 392 -2.07 -10.93 0.06
N VAL A 393 -0.89 -10.44 0.44
CA VAL A 393 -0.68 -9.02 0.75
C VAL A 393 -0.89 -8.14 -0.48
N SER A 394 -0.40 -8.53 -1.66
CA SER A 394 -0.62 -7.78 -2.90
C SER A 394 -2.10 -7.60 -3.22
N TYR A 395 -2.88 -8.67 -3.11
CA TYR A 395 -4.32 -8.65 -3.34
C TYR A 395 -5.08 -7.88 -2.25
N MET A 396 -4.69 -7.99 -0.98
CA MET A 396 -5.31 -7.22 0.11
C MET A 396 -5.07 -5.71 -0.08
N LEU A 397 -3.85 -5.30 -0.44
CA LEU A 397 -3.54 -3.89 -0.73
C LEU A 397 -4.36 -3.37 -1.92
N ALA A 398 -4.47 -4.16 -3.01
CA ALA A 398 -5.34 -3.83 -4.13
C ALA A 398 -6.81 -3.73 -3.69
N GLY A 399 -7.29 -4.64 -2.85
CA GLY A 399 -8.64 -4.62 -2.29
C GLY A 399 -8.93 -3.35 -1.50
N ILE A 400 -7.97 -2.84 -0.71
CA ILE A 400 -8.11 -1.55 0.01
C ILE A 400 -8.24 -0.39 -0.99
N VAL A 401 -7.40 -0.33 -2.03
CA VAL A 401 -7.48 0.73 -3.06
C VAL A 401 -8.83 0.67 -3.79
N LEU A 402 -9.32 -0.52 -4.10
CA LEU A 402 -10.64 -0.71 -4.72
C LEU A 402 -11.79 -0.34 -3.76
N SER A 403 -11.66 -0.60 -2.45
CA SER A 403 -12.59 -0.13 -1.42
C SER A 403 -12.65 1.40 -1.37
N ILE A 404 -11.49 2.06 -1.40
CA ILE A 404 -11.40 3.52 -1.45
C ILE A 404 -12.12 4.06 -2.70
N TYR A 405 -11.94 3.44 -3.87
CA TYR A 405 -12.68 3.81 -5.08
C TYR A 405 -14.19 3.61 -4.92
N ARG A 406 -14.61 2.51 -4.29
CA ARG A 406 -16.04 2.19 -4.07
C ARG A 406 -16.76 3.27 -3.27
N TYR A 407 -16.11 3.78 -2.23
CA TYR A 407 -16.68 4.75 -1.30
C TYR A 407 -16.31 6.21 -1.58
N LYS A 408 -15.77 6.50 -2.79
CA LYS A 408 -15.21 7.83 -3.13
C LYS A 408 -16.20 9.00 -3.01
N ASN A 409 -17.50 8.74 -3.22
CA ASN A 409 -18.53 9.77 -3.20
C ASN A 409 -19.35 9.76 -1.90
N ILE A 410 -19.01 8.87 -0.95
CA ILE A 410 -19.80 8.69 0.28
C ILE A 410 -19.27 9.56 1.40
N TYR A 411 -17.95 9.70 1.49
CA TYR A 411 -17.31 10.42 2.58
C TYR A 411 -16.91 11.84 2.19
N ALA A 412 -17.17 12.77 3.10
CA ALA A 412 -16.66 14.15 3.02
C ALA A 412 -15.12 14.17 3.07
N SER A 413 -14.53 15.34 2.86
CA SER A 413 -13.06 15.54 2.93
C SER A 413 -12.46 15.06 4.25
N HIS A 414 -13.20 15.21 5.35
CA HIS A 414 -12.84 14.73 6.68
C HIS A 414 -13.91 13.75 7.20
N VAL A 415 -13.47 12.57 7.64
CA VAL A 415 -14.32 11.58 8.33
C VAL A 415 -13.96 11.57 9.80
N GLN A 416 -14.98 11.70 10.64
CA GLN A 416 -14.84 11.43 12.08
C GLN A 416 -14.84 9.92 12.30
N LEU A 417 -13.70 9.38 12.73
CA LEU A 417 -13.60 7.97 13.11
C LEU A 417 -14.17 7.77 14.51
N LYS A 418 -15.09 6.81 14.68
CA LYS A 418 -15.64 6.47 15.99
C LYS A 418 -14.51 6.06 16.94
N GLY A 419 -14.45 6.70 18.12
CA GLY A 419 -13.41 6.44 19.13
C GLY A 419 -12.17 7.32 19.05
N LEU A 420 -12.10 8.26 18.10
CA LEU A 420 -11.06 9.25 18.02
C LEU A 420 -11.65 10.62 18.31
N THR A 421 -11.36 11.17 19.48
CA THR A 421 -11.66 12.56 19.81
C THR A 421 -10.80 13.45 18.93
N VAL A 422 -11.32 13.86 17.80
CA VAL A 422 -10.77 14.99 17.06
C VAL A 422 -11.03 16.19 17.97
N ALA A 423 -9.97 16.85 18.44
CA ALA A 423 -10.10 18.06 19.21
C ALA A 423 -10.98 19.03 18.41
N GLN A 424 -12.18 19.30 18.91
CA GLN A 424 -13.07 20.28 18.33
C GLN A 424 -12.35 21.62 18.40
N TYR A 425 -11.96 22.14 17.25
CA TYR A 425 -11.57 23.54 17.15
C TYR A 425 -12.81 24.39 17.42
N LYS A 426 -12.80 25.10 18.56
CA LYS A 426 -13.55 26.34 18.75
C LYS A 426 -12.92 27.43 17.90
#